data_b99fcc1eacc3871c81a7a61747650aa1
#
_entry.id   b99fcc1eacc3871c81a7a61747650aa1
#
_cell.length_a   1.000
_cell.length_b   1.000
_cell.length_c   1.000
_cell.angle_alpha   90.00
_cell.angle_beta   90.00
_cell.angle_gamma   90.00
#
_symmetry.space_group_name_H-M   'P 1'
#
loop_
_entity.id
_entity.type
_entity.pdbx_description
1 polymer ?
#
loop_
_entity_poly.entity_id
_entity_poly.type
_entity_poly.pdbx_seq_one_letter_code
_entity_poly.pdbx_strand_id
1 'polypeptide(L)'
;MADVFSTTTSGLGSNLVTMAYDKLIELNLRSTPQFRAIADKKVGNPTHDGSSIRFQFHNDISDTSIAGATLDETVDPDAVALPATTTLDVAQTELGRVVLPTRKLSLMTLADVDPWIANAVAFNMATTLDNGIAAILDAGTNVIRESAGALSTSAAKSTITTTDTFKGRDVRYAVTKLRASNVVPRGGMYVSYIHPEVSHDLRTETGNNIWRTPHEYQNAGPLLAGELGAWEGVRFIETPRMTNTNTGAAQTALATAPAVSGASGAFTIVVANGAFGGLAEVGDAISGTNVGTSALITAISVGASNTTLTVSVANSGTVGTNTLTVTPKARVYNTYVLGQQALAEAVWKEPGIE
;
A
#
# COMPACT_ATOMS: atom_id res chain seq x y z
N MET A 1 24.95 -55.41 38.77
CA MET A 1 23.50 -55.25 38.60
C MET A 1 23.28 -53.80 38.14
N ALA A 2 22.84 -53.61 36.93
CA ALA A 2 22.46 -52.28 36.48
C ALA A 2 21.10 -51.95 37.08
N ASP A 3 21.01 -50.91 37.88
CA ASP A 3 19.76 -50.35 38.36
C ASP A 3 18.96 -49.85 37.18
N VAL A 4 17.93 -50.58 36.81
CA VAL A 4 16.99 -50.15 35.79
C VAL A 4 16.00 -49.22 36.48
N PHE A 5 16.19 -47.91 36.32
CA PHE A 5 15.15 -46.95 36.70
C PHE A 5 13.92 -47.20 35.84
N SER A 6 12.90 -47.79 36.45
CA SER A 6 11.67 -48.20 35.75
C SER A 6 10.71 -47.04 35.49
N THR A 7 10.99 -45.85 36.02
CA THR A 7 10.15 -44.68 35.87
C THR A 7 10.97 -43.53 35.26
N THR A 8 10.89 -43.36 33.95
CA THR A 8 11.43 -42.22 33.24
C THR A 8 10.29 -41.30 32.82
N THR A 9 10.58 -40.04 32.52
CA THR A 9 9.59 -39.04 32.02
C THR A 9 8.82 -39.57 30.81
N SER A 10 9.44 -40.42 29.98
CA SER A 10 8.78 -41.11 28.86
C SER A 10 7.98 -42.34 29.27
N GLY A 11 8.28 -42.98 30.44
CA GLY A 11 7.59 -44.16 30.95
C GLY A 11 6.31 -43.87 31.74
N LEU A 12 6.20 -42.70 32.36
CA LEU A 12 4.99 -42.24 33.08
C LEU A 12 3.91 -41.65 32.13
N GLY A 13 4.15 -41.67 30.84
CA GLY A 13 3.24 -41.15 29.86
C GLY A 13 3.24 -39.61 29.78
N SER A 14 3.19 -39.10 28.58
CA SER A 14 3.17 -37.66 28.27
C SER A 14 1.99 -36.89 28.91
N ASN A 15 1.04 -37.61 29.51
CA ASN A 15 -0.17 -37.03 30.13
C ASN A 15 0.09 -36.41 31.52
N LEU A 16 1.22 -36.72 32.16
CA LEU A 16 1.58 -36.16 33.48
C LEU A 16 2.60 -35.02 33.37
N VAL A 17 3.25 -34.86 32.22
CA VAL A 17 4.16 -33.75 31.96
C VAL A 17 3.36 -32.65 31.29
N THR A 18 2.96 -31.64 32.02
CA THR A 18 2.33 -30.44 31.47
C THR A 18 3.36 -29.57 30.81
N MET A 19 3.11 -29.16 29.55
CA MET A 19 3.93 -28.13 28.94
C MET A 19 3.80 -26.81 29.70
N ALA A 20 4.92 -26.20 30.03
CA ALA A 20 4.94 -24.85 30.56
C ALA A 20 4.58 -23.90 29.42
N TYR A 21 3.45 -23.21 29.54
CA TYR A 21 3.08 -22.14 28.62
C TYR A 21 3.61 -20.81 29.16
N ASP A 22 4.26 -20.06 28.27
CA ASP A 22 4.53 -18.66 28.55
C ASP A 22 3.20 -17.90 28.54
N LYS A 23 2.91 -17.17 29.62
CA LYS A 23 1.72 -16.33 29.73
C LYS A 23 1.84 -15.04 28.96
N LEU A 24 3.05 -14.72 28.46
CA LEU A 24 3.29 -13.53 27.66
C LEU A 24 2.90 -13.84 26.21
N ILE A 25 1.84 -13.20 25.73
CA ILE A 25 1.46 -13.24 24.33
C ILE A 25 2.33 -12.22 23.60
N GLU A 26 3.32 -12.70 22.87
CA GLU A 26 4.13 -11.85 21.98
C GLU A 26 3.30 -11.49 20.75
N LEU A 27 3.21 -10.20 20.47
CA LEU A 27 2.58 -9.70 19.25
C LEU A 27 3.59 -9.74 18.11
N ASN A 28 3.17 -10.24 16.96
CA ASN A 28 3.97 -10.15 15.74
C ASN A 28 4.29 -8.69 15.40
N LEU A 29 5.48 -8.46 14.83
CA LEU A 29 5.85 -7.16 14.29
C LEU A 29 4.82 -6.71 13.24
N ARG A 30 4.29 -5.52 13.43
CA ARG A 30 3.22 -4.96 12.59
C ARG A 30 3.61 -3.57 12.10
N SER A 31 3.30 -3.28 10.83
CA SER A 31 3.48 -1.95 10.29
C SER A 31 2.40 -1.01 10.81
N THR A 32 2.81 0.16 11.30
CA THR A 32 1.89 1.16 11.85
C THR A 32 1.08 1.83 10.74
N PRO A 33 -0.27 1.93 10.84
CA PRO A 33 -1.10 2.72 9.94
C PRO A 33 -0.76 4.21 10.06
N GLN A 34 -0.55 4.92 8.95
CA GLN A 34 -0.09 6.32 8.96
C GLN A 34 -0.86 7.24 8.00
N PHE A 35 -1.53 6.71 6.99
CA PHE A 35 -2.17 7.53 5.94
C PHE A 35 -3.33 8.37 6.47
N ARG A 36 -4.04 7.88 7.49
CA ARG A 36 -5.15 8.61 8.11
C ARG A 36 -4.72 9.92 8.79
N ALA A 37 -3.47 10.03 9.21
CA ALA A 37 -2.96 11.21 9.89
C ALA A 37 -2.92 12.47 9.00
N ILE A 38 -2.87 12.29 7.68
CA ILE A 38 -2.82 13.41 6.72
C ILE A 38 -4.20 13.85 6.23
N ALA A 39 -5.25 13.06 6.47
CA ALA A 39 -6.60 13.38 6.05
C ALA A 39 -7.17 14.56 6.85
N ASP A 40 -7.79 15.50 6.16
CA ASP A 40 -8.55 16.58 6.79
C ASP A 40 -9.93 16.05 7.16
N LYS A 41 -10.19 15.93 8.47
CA LYS A 41 -11.42 15.33 8.99
C LYS A 41 -12.56 16.35 9.01
N LYS A 42 -13.70 15.95 8.45
CA LYS A 42 -14.97 16.62 8.63
C LYS A 42 -15.91 15.70 9.39
N VAL A 43 -16.30 16.12 10.58
CA VAL A 43 -17.18 15.34 11.46
C VAL A 43 -18.64 15.70 11.14
N GLY A 44 -19.44 14.68 10.82
CA GLY A 44 -20.89 14.81 10.73
C GLY A 44 -21.54 14.76 12.10
N ASN A 45 -22.78 15.27 12.19
CA ASN A 45 -23.56 15.12 13.41
C ASN A 45 -24.19 13.71 13.42
N PRO A 46 -23.96 12.87 14.44
CA PRO A 46 -24.51 11.51 14.47
C PRO A 46 -26.04 11.43 14.55
N THR A 47 -26.71 12.55 14.77
CA THR A 47 -28.17 12.63 14.83
C THR A 47 -28.73 13.47 13.68
N HIS A 48 -29.45 12.80 12.76
CA HIS A 48 -30.27 13.43 11.69
C HIS A 48 -29.52 14.22 10.60
N ASP A 49 -28.26 13.92 10.33
CA ASP A 49 -27.43 14.66 9.35
C ASP A 49 -27.54 14.17 7.89
N GLY A 50 -28.56 13.34 7.60
CA GLY A 50 -28.73 12.77 6.26
C GLY A 50 -27.76 11.63 5.95
N SER A 51 -27.73 11.19 4.69
CA SER A 51 -26.96 10.04 4.23
C SER A 51 -25.57 10.39 3.66
N SER A 52 -25.24 11.67 3.54
CA SER A 52 -23.98 12.12 2.95
C SER A 52 -23.49 13.44 3.54
N ILE A 53 -22.19 13.63 3.58
CA ILE A 53 -21.56 14.92 3.91
C ILE A 53 -21.10 15.58 2.63
N ARG A 54 -21.46 16.86 2.45
CA ARG A 54 -21.10 17.66 1.31
C ARG A 54 -19.88 18.52 1.59
N PHE A 55 -18.85 18.39 0.76
CA PHE A 55 -17.72 19.31 0.67
C PHE A 55 -18.02 20.31 -0.43
N GLN A 56 -17.95 21.61 -0.12
CA GLN A 56 -18.20 22.68 -1.08
C GLN A 56 -16.92 23.44 -1.35
N PHE A 57 -16.65 23.68 -2.61
CA PHE A 57 -15.52 24.47 -3.09
C PHE A 57 -16.08 25.69 -3.81
N HIS A 58 -15.65 26.86 -3.41
CA HIS A 58 -15.99 28.11 -4.04
C HIS A 58 -15.02 28.37 -5.20
N ASN A 59 -15.56 28.70 -6.36
CA ASN A 59 -14.78 29.06 -7.53
C ASN A 59 -14.63 30.57 -7.59
N ASP A 60 -13.49 31.03 -8.09
CA ASP A 60 -13.23 32.45 -8.29
C ASP A 60 -13.85 32.96 -9.60
N ILE A 61 -14.06 34.28 -9.70
CA ILE A 61 -14.53 34.91 -10.93
C ILE A 61 -13.47 34.68 -12.02
N SER A 62 -13.89 34.14 -13.16
CA SER A 62 -12.99 33.72 -14.22
C SER A 62 -12.41 34.89 -15.04
N ASP A 63 -13.12 36.01 -15.09
CA ASP A 63 -12.63 37.20 -15.82
C ASP A 63 -11.68 38.00 -14.92
N THR A 64 -10.40 37.97 -15.28
CA THR A 64 -9.32 38.73 -14.64
C THR A 64 -8.73 39.78 -15.58
N SER A 65 -9.44 40.10 -16.69
CA SER A 65 -8.97 41.06 -17.66
C SER A 65 -9.10 42.51 -17.12
N ILE A 66 -8.11 43.34 -17.43
CA ILE A 66 -8.15 44.76 -17.09
C ILE A 66 -9.33 45.43 -17.82
N ALA A 67 -9.64 44.97 -19.05
CA ALA A 67 -10.76 45.51 -19.84
C ALA A 67 -12.11 45.27 -19.16
N GLY A 68 -12.32 44.08 -18.51
CA GLY A 68 -13.53 43.78 -17.74
C GLY A 68 -13.63 44.53 -16.43
N ALA A 69 -12.51 45.05 -15.89
CA ALA A 69 -12.46 45.82 -14.65
C ALA A 69 -12.40 47.32 -14.87
N THR A 70 -12.27 47.81 -16.10
CA THR A 70 -12.21 49.25 -16.41
C THR A 70 -13.59 49.88 -16.26
N LEU A 71 -13.72 50.90 -15.40
CA LEU A 71 -14.93 51.64 -15.25
C LEU A 71 -14.99 52.81 -16.22
N ASP A 72 -16.12 53.00 -16.89
CA ASP A 72 -16.39 54.17 -17.72
C ASP A 72 -17.12 55.23 -16.87
N GLU A 73 -16.76 56.48 -17.09
CA GLU A 73 -17.33 57.62 -16.32
C GLU A 73 -18.83 57.83 -16.62
N THR A 74 -19.31 57.33 -17.73
CA THR A 74 -20.67 57.56 -18.24
C THR A 74 -21.56 56.32 -18.27
N VAL A 75 -21.03 55.14 -17.94
CA VAL A 75 -21.75 53.86 -18.02
C VAL A 75 -21.66 53.15 -16.65
N ASP A 76 -22.81 52.72 -16.12
CA ASP A 76 -22.88 51.88 -14.96
C ASP A 76 -22.22 50.52 -15.21
N PRO A 77 -21.35 50.02 -14.35
CA PRO A 77 -20.71 48.74 -14.50
C PRO A 77 -21.75 47.60 -14.44
N ASP A 78 -21.65 46.65 -15.37
CA ASP A 78 -22.47 45.46 -15.34
C ASP A 78 -22.13 44.55 -14.15
N ALA A 79 -23.15 44.02 -13.49
CA ALA A 79 -22.97 43.10 -12.39
C ALA A 79 -22.46 41.74 -12.87
N VAL A 80 -21.33 41.28 -12.33
CA VAL A 80 -20.78 39.97 -12.60
C VAL A 80 -21.32 38.96 -11.60
N ALA A 81 -21.89 37.85 -12.09
CA ALA A 81 -22.37 36.78 -11.23
C ALA A 81 -21.21 35.96 -10.68
N LEU A 82 -21.30 35.57 -9.40
CA LEU A 82 -20.36 34.60 -8.84
C LEU A 82 -20.55 33.23 -9.53
N PRO A 83 -19.47 32.53 -9.88
CA PRO A 83 -19.56 31.20 -10.47
C PRO A 83 -20.17 30.20 -9.50
N ALA A 84 -20.78 29.15 -10.06
CA ALA A 84 -21.36 28.08 -9.27
C ALA A 84 -20.30 27.38 -8.41
N THR A 85 -20.67 27.00 -7.20
CA THR A 85 -19.80 26.20 -6.30
C THR A 85 -19.69 24.76 -6.83
N THR A 86 -18.48 24.21 -6.73
CA THR A 86 -18.25 22.78 -6.97
C THR A 86 -18.51 22.00 -5.69
N THR A 87 -19.27 20.92 -5.76
CA THR A 87 -19.62 20.10 -4.59
C THR A 87 -19.14 18.67 -4.76
N LEU A 88 -18.67 18.07 -3.67
CA LEU A 88 -18.33 16.66 -3.57
C LEU A 88 -19.14 16.04 -2.41
N ASP A 89 -20.02 15.12 -2.72
CA ASP A 89 -20.82 14.42 -1.72
C ASP A 89 -20.19 13.06 -1.38
N VAL A 90 -19.91 12.84 -0.09
CA VAL A 90 -19.37 11.59 0.42
C VAL A 90 -20.49 10.86 1.16
N ALA A 91 -20.86 9.69 0.63
CA ALA A 91 -21.89 8.84 1.22
C ALA A 91 -21.37 8.11 2.47
N GLN A 92 -22.26 7.87 3.41
CA GLN A 92 -21.98 7.10 4.60
C GLN A 92 -21.77 5.61 4.25
N THR A 93 -20.72 5.02 4.82
CA THR A 93 -20.45 3.59 4.75
C THR A 93 -20.19 3.07 6.16
N GLU A 94 -20.89 2.04 6.57
CA GLU A 94 -20.70 1.40 7.86
C GLU A 94 -19.68 0.25 7.71
N LEU A 95 -18.68 0.23 8.58
CA LEU A 95 -17.64 -0.80 8.63
C LEU A 95 -17.65 -1.45 10.02
N GLY A 96 -17.67 -2.78 10.07
CA GLY A 96 -17.65 -3.52 11.31
C GLY A 96 -17.01 -4.91 11.15
N ARG A 97 -16.43 -5.42 12.22
CA ARG A 97 -15.98 -6.81 12.34
C ARG A 97 -16.33 -7.34 13.70
N VAL A 98 -16.78 -8.59 13.74
CA VAL A 98 -17.15 -9.27 14.97
C VAL A 98 -16.27 -10.51 15.13
N VAL A 99 -15.71 -10.70 16.32
CA VAL A 99 -14.98 -11.91 16.72
C VAL A 99 -15.74 -12.50 17.90
N LEU A 100 -16.20 -13.75 17.76
CA LEU A 100 -16.96 -14.45 18.79
C LEU A 100 -16.10 -15.59 19.36
N PRO A 101 -15.50 -15.45 20.54
CA PRO A 101 -14.86 -16.56 21.22
C PRO A 101 -15.92 -17.54 21.72
N THR A 102 -15.67 -18.84 21.56
CA THR A 102 -16.57 -19.84 22.10
C THR A 102 -16.36 -19.97 23.61
N ARG A 103 -17.43 -20.23 24.37
CA ARG A 103 -17.36 -20.46 25.82
C ARG A 103 -16.40 -21.60 26.16
N LYS A 104 -16.31 -22.63 25.30
CA LYS A 104 -15.37 -23.73 25.47
C LYS A 104 -13.92 -23.22 25.41
N LEU A 105 -13.60 -22.32 24.48
CA LEU A 105 -12.27 -21.72 24.34
C LEU A 105 -11.91 -20.95 25.62
N SER A 106 -12.77 -20.06 26.09
CA SER A 106 -12.52 -19.25 27.30
C SER A 106 -12.37 -20.08 28.58
N LEU A 107 -13.01 -21.27 28.66
CA LEU A 107 -12.88 -22.16 29.81
C LEU A 107 -11.65 -23.06 29.73
N MET A 108 -11.13 -23.36 28.54
CA MET A 108 -10.02 -24.32 28.36
C MET A 108 -8.68 -23.64 28.15
N THR A 109 -8.64 -22.34 27.84
CA THR A 109 -7.40 -21.58 27.66
C THR A 109 -6.75 -21.25 29.00
N LEU A 110 -5.45 -21.46 29.07
CA LEU A 110 -4.64 -21.14 30.24
C LEU A 110 -4.39 -19.63 30.41
N ALA A 111 -4.47 -18.85 29.30
CA ALA A 111 -4.30 -17.41 29.24
C ALA A 111 -5.63 -16.72 28.90
N ASP A 112 -5.81 -15.49 29.38
CA ASP A 112 -6.96 -14.68 29.05
C ASP A 112 -6.87 -14.25 27.56
N VAL A 113 -7.90 -14.61 26.78
CA VAL A 113 -7.95 -14.40 25.34
C VAL A 113 -8.55 -13.03 24.98
N ASP A 114 -9.36 -12.45 25.87
CA ASP A 114 -10.10 -11.21 25.61
C ASP A 114 -9.19 -10.00 25.29
N PRO A 115 -8.11 -9.72 26.03
CA PRO A 115 -7.21 -8.61 25.70
C PRO A 115 -6.52 -8.79 24.34
N TRP A 116 -6.20 -10.02 23.97
CA TRP A 116 -5.60 -10.33 22.67
C TRP A 116 -6.58 -10.10 21.52
N ILE A 117 -7.83 -10.53 21.67
CA ILE A 117 -8.90 -10.30 20.69
C ILE A 117 -9.12 -8.81 20.51
N ALA A 118 -9.25 -8.04 21.60
CA ALA A 118 -9.44 -6.61 21.55
C ALA A 118 -8.32 -5.88 20.78
N ASN A 119 -7.06 -6.24 21.06
CA ASN A 119 -5.91 -5.67 20.37
C ASN A 119 -5.89 -6.07 18.87
N ALA A 120 -6.20 -7.32 18.54
CA ALA A 120 -6.24 -7.79 17.15
C ALA A 120 -7.34 -7.08 16.35
N VAL A 121 -8.53 -6.90 16.93
CA VAL A 121 -9.66 -6.20 16.30
C VAL A 121 -9.34 -4.72 16.12
N ALA A 122 -8.80 -4.05 17.14
CA ALA A 122 -8.42 -2.64 17.05
C ALA A 122 -7.39 -2.38 15.94
N PHE A 123 -6.35 -3.21 15.87
CA PHE A 123 -5.33 -3.12 14.82
C PHE A 123 -5.92 -3.40 13.42
N ASN A 124 -6.80 -4.41 13.31
CA ASN A 124 -7.46 -4.74 12.05
C ASN A 124 -8.33 -3.56 11.56
N MET A 125 -9.07 -2.91 12.46
CA MET A 125 -9.89 -1.74 12.13
C MET A 125 -9.02 -0.58 11.64
N ALA A 126 -7.95 -0.23 12.38
CA ALA A 126 -7.02 0.82 11.98
C ALA A 126 -6.38 0.54 10.61
N THR A 127 -5.98 -0.71 10.38
CA THR A 127 -5.41 -1.16 9.10
C THR A 127 -6.42 -1.09 7.96
N THR A 128 -7.68 -1.45 8.21
CA THR A 128 -8.74 -1.42 7.19
C THR A 128 -9.03 0.01 6.74
N LEU A 129 -9.11 0.96 7.67
CA LEU A 129 -9.29 2.37 7.35
C LEU A 129 -8.10 2.94 6.57
N ASP A 130 -6.90 2.62 7.00
CA ASP A 130 -5.66 3.06 6.35
C ASP A 130 -5.53 2.51 4.91
N ASN A 131 -5.88 1.23 4.71
CA ASN A 131 -5.91 0.63 3.37
C ASN A 131 -6.98 1.26 2.46
N GLY A 132 -8.13 1.65 3.02
CA GLY A 132 -9.16 2.38 2.28
C GLY A 132 -8.64 3.72 1.76
N ILE A 133 -7.88 4.44 2.58
CA ILE A 133 -7.25 5.71 2.18
C ILE A 133 -6.17 5.47 1.13
N ALA A 134 -5.32 4.46 1.30
CA ALA A 134 -4.31 4.10 0.32
C ALA A 134 -4.93 3.77 -1.05
N ALA A 135 -6.03 3.03 -1.07
CA ALA A 135 -6.74 2.71 -2.31
C ALA A 135 -7.28 3.95 -3.04
N ILE A 136 -7.77 4.95 -2.30
CA ILE A 136 -8.21 6.22 -2.86
C ILE A 136 -7.03 7.00 -3.45
N LEU A 137 -5.90 7.05 -2.75
CA LEU A 137 -4.69 7.70 -3.24
C LEU A 137 -4.15 7.02 -4.50
N ASP A 138 -4.18 5.69 -4.54
CA ASP A 138 -3.78 4.90 -5.72
C ASP A 138 -4.68 5.10 -6.94
N ALA A 139 -5.94 5.41 -6.73
CA ALA A 139 -6.91 5.70 -7.78
C ALA A 139 -6.77 7.11 -8.35
N GLY A 140 -5.91 7.96 -7.77
CA GLY A 140 -5.66 9.31 -8.23
C GLY A 140 -5.17 9.36 -9.68
N THR A 141 -5.62 10.37 -10.43
CA THR A 141 -5.30 10.54 -11.86
C THR A 141 -4.06 11.40 -12.10
N ASN A 142 -3.64 12.19 -11.11
CA ASN A 142 -2.44 13.02 -11.21
C ASN A 142 -1.19 12.18 -10.92
N VAL A 143 -0.76 11.41 -11.91
CA VAL A 143 0.31 10.43 -11.78
C VAL A 143 1.49 10.83 -12.64
N ILE A 144 2.70 10.71 -12.08
CA ILE A 144 3.98 10.89 -12.78
C ILE A 144 4.71 9.56 -12.71
N ARG A 145 5.22 9.08 -13.82
CA ARG A 145 5.98 7.84 -13.92
C ARG A 145 7.33 8.09 -14.55
N GLU A 146 8.37 7.52 -14.00
CA GLU A 146 9.64 7.39 -14.69
C GLU A 146 9.57 6.17 -15.61
N SER A 147 9.90 6.33 -16.87
CA SER A 147 9.94 5.26 -17.85
C SER A 147 11.01 5.56 -18.87
N ALA A 148 11.90 4.62 -19.13
CA ALA A 148 13.03 4.75 -20.03
C ALA A 148 13.90 6.00 -19.77
N GLY A 149 14.11 6.34 -18.50
CA GLY A 149 14.91 7.49 -18.08
C GLY A 149 14.24 8.86 -18.28
N ALA A 150 12.95 8.91 -18.59
CA ALA A 150 12.16 10.14 -18.76
C ALA A 150 10.92 10.16 -17.87
N LEU A 151 10.54 11.36 -17.41
CA LEU A 151 9.30 11.57 -16.66
C LEU A 151 8.12 11.73 -17.62
N SER A 152 7.06 10.99 -17.35
CA SER A 152 5.83 11.02 -18.14
C SER A 152 4.59 10.96 -17.28
N THR A 153 3.56 11.71 -17.66
CA THR A 153 2.23 11.67 -17.07
C THR A 153 1.32 10.64 -17.77
N SER A 154 1.73 10.14 -18.95
CA SER A 154 0.95 9.23 -19.79
C SER A 154 1.56 7.82 -19.93
N ALA A 155 2.79 7.59 -19.46
CA ALA A 155 3.41 6.27 -19.55
C ALA A 155 2.60 5.20 -18.80
N ALA A 156 2.49 4.00 -19.37
CA ALA A 156 1.87 2.87 -18.71
C ALA A 156 2.79 2.28 -17.62
N LYS A 157 2.24 1.67 -16.57
CA LYS A 157 3.05 0.97 -15.56
C LYS A 157 3.92 -0.13 -16.19
N SER A 158 3.43 -0.79 -17.23
CA SER A 158 4.12 -1.87 -17.94
C SER A 158 5.39 -1.47 -18.68
N THR A 159 5.67 -0.17 -18.82
CA THR A 159 6.92 0.32 -19.45
C THR A 159 8.03 0.61 -18.44
N ILE A 160 7.75 0.56 -17.14
CA ILE A 160 8.71 0.82 -16.07
C ILE A 160 9.62 -0.39 -15.91
N THR A 161 10.93 -0.17 -16.00
CA THR A 161 11.96 -1.20 -15.86
C THR A 161 12.63 -1.14 -14.50
N THR A 162 13.43 -2.13 -14.14
CA THR A 162 14.23 -2.12 -12.90
C THR A 162 15.30 -1.04 -12.84
N THR A 163 15.61 -0.40 -13.97
CA THR A 163 16.56 0.71 -14.05
C THR A 163 15.89 2.08 -13.85
N ASP A 164 14.57 2.14 -13.90
CA ASP A 164 13.78 3.35 -13.68
C ASP A 164 13.57 3.56 -12.17
N THR A 165 14.63 3.94 -11.48
CA THR A 165 14.65 4.18 -10.04
C THR A 165 14.18 5.59 -9.71
N PHE A 166 13.60 5.77 -8.52
CA PHE A 166 13.14 7.08 -8.05
C PHE A 166 14.34 7.98 -7.73
N LYS A 167 14.37 9.17 -8.33
CA LYS A 167 15.50 10.11 -8.28
C LYS A 167 15.09 11.48 -7.74
N GLY A 168 16.07 12.24 -7.33
CA GLY A 168 15.88 13.61 -6.86
C GLY A 168 15.22 14.54 -7.89
N ARG A 169 15.46 14.30 -9.17
CA ARG A 169 14.78 14.96 -10.28
C ARG A 169 13.26 14.77 -10.22
N ASP A 170 12.79 13.60 -9.83
CA ASP A 170 11.35 13.24 -9.81
C ASP A 170 10.63 13.99 -8.70
N VAL A 171 11.30 14.15 -7.55
CA VAL A 171 10.82 14.98 -6.44
C VAL A 171 10.66 16.44 -6.88
N ARG A 172 11.68 17.02 -7.50
CA ARG A 172 11.61 18.40 -8.03
C ARG A 172 10.47 18.58 -9.02
N TYR A 173 10.30 17.62 -9.92
CA TYR A 173 9.22 17.66 -10.91
C TYR A 173 7.85 17.57 -10.25
N ALA A 174 7.66 16.70 -9.25
CA ALA A 174 6.43 16.61 -8.49
C ALA A 174 6.11 17.93 -7.77
N VAL A 175 7.10 18.53 -7.09
CA VAL A 175 6.95 19.84 -6.42
C VAL A 175 6.61 20.94 -7.42
N THR A 176 7.28 20.94 -8.57
CA THR A 176 7.00 21.93 -9.63
C THR A 176 5.57 21.81 -10.13
N LYS A 177 5.07 20.59 -10.34
CA LYS A 177 3.68 20.35 -10.76
C LYS A 177 2.67 20.82 -9.71
N LEU A 178 2.91 20.53 -8.43
CA LEU A 178 2.03 20.98 -7.36
C LEU A 178 2.01 22.50 -7.23
N ARG A 179 3.17 23.15 -7.31
CA ARG A 179 3.28 24.62 -7.27
C ARG A 179 2.64 25.27 -8.49
N ALA A 180 2.82 24.69 -9.69
CA ALA A 180 2.18 25.18 -10.91
C ALA A 180 0.64 25.07 -10.86
N SER A 181 0.11 24.14 -10.06
CA SER A 181 -1.32 23.99 -9.79
C SER A 181 -1.79 24.78 -8.56
N ASN A 182 -0.97 25.69 -8.03
CA ASN A 182 -1.25 26.50 -6.85
C ASN A 182 -1.61 25.69 -5.59
N VAL A 183 -1.12 24.45 -5.47
CA VAL A 183 -1.36 23.62 -4.29
C VAL A 183 -0.54 24.15 -3.12
N VAL A 184 -1.22 24.50 -2.02
CA VAL A 184 -0.57 25.02 -0.82
C VAL A 184 0.12 23.88 -0.06
N PRO A 185 1.39 24.05 0.38
CA PRO A 185 2.07 23.06 1.19
C PRO A 185 1.49 22.99 2.61
N ARG A 186 1.49 21.82 3.24
CA ARG A 186 0.99 21.61 4.60
C ARG A 186 2.08 21.97 5.63
N GLY A 187 1.88 23.05 6.37
CA GLY A 187 2.89 23.49 7.36
C GLY A 187 4.22 23.96 6.73
N GLY A 188 4.17 24.51 5.52
CA GLY A 188 5.34 25.05 4.81
C GLY A 188 6.07 24.02 3.92
N MET A 189 5.74 22.73 4.02
CA MET A 189 6.33 21.67 3.19
C MET A 189 5.26 20.72 2.67
N TYR A 190 5.50 20.11 1.51
CA TYR A 190 4.69 18.99 1.04
C TYR A 190 5.04 17.75 1.84
N VAL A 191 4.09 16.82 2.01
CA VAL A 191 4.31 15.57 2.72
C VAL A 191 4.36 14.43 1.71
N SER A 192 5.40 13.60 1.80
CA SER A 192 5.57 12.43 0.94
C SER A 192 5.60 11.16 1.77
N TYR A 193 4.84 10.16 1.33
CA TYR A 193 4.95 8.80 1.81
C TYR A 193 5.75 7.97 0.81
N ILE A 194 6.76 7.27 1.30
CA ILE A 194 7.73 6.55 0.48
C ILE A 194 7.96 5.14 1.05
N HIS A 195 8.14 4.16 0.16
CA HIS A 195 8.52 2.80 0.55
C HIS A 195 10.02 2.75 0.91
N PRO A 196 10.47 1.89 1.86
CA PRO A 196 11.89 1.74 2.20
C PRO A 196 12.81 1.48 1.01
N GLU A 197 12.40 0.66 0.06
CA GLU A 197 13.17 0.40 -1.18
C GLU A 197 13.38 1.68 -2.01
N VAL A 198 12.31 2.47 -2.16
CA VAL A 198 12.37 3.73 -2.92
C VAL A 198 13.22 4.77 -2.18
N SER A 199 13.18 4.78 -0.84
CA SER A 199 14.04 5.66 -0.04
C SER A 199 15.52 5.27 -0.15
N HIS A 200 15.79 3.96 -0.27
CA HIS A 200 17.13 3.46 -0.54
C HIS A 200 17.66 3.97 -1.89
N ASP A 201 16.85 3.85 -2.96
CA ASP A 201 17.21 4.34 -4.30
C ASP A 201 17.52 5.84 -4.29
N LEU A 202 16.64 6.64 -3.66
CA LEU A 202 16.83 8.09 -3.56
C LEU A 202 18.13 8.47 -2.82
N ARG A 203 18.53 7.70 -1.80
CA ARG A 203 19.75 7.97 -1.02
C ARG A 203 21.02 7.42 -1.67
N THR A 204 20.91 6.44 -2.54
CA THR A 204 22.03 5.84 -3.28
C THR A 204 22.26 6.51 -4.63
N GLU A 205 21.39 7.46 -5.03
CA GLU A 205 21.58 8.23 -6.26
C GLU A 205 22.95 8.93 -6.24
N THR A 206 23.69 8.84 -7.36
CA THR A 206 24.99 9.49 -7.55
C THR A 206 24.88 10.64 -8.53
N GLY A 207 25.56 11.74 -8.26
CA GLY A 207 25.59 12.90 -9.17
C GLY A 207 25.24 14.23 -8.47
N ASN A 208 24.90 15.25 -9.25
CA ASN A 208 24.64 16.60 -8.73
C ASN A 208 23.26 16.78 -8.07
N ASN A 209 22.39 15.78 -8.14
CA ASN A 209 21.02 15.82 -7.64
C ASN A 209 20.81 14.92 -6.40
N ILE A 210 21.88 14.62 -5.70
CA ILE A 210 21.89 13.67 -4.58
C ILE A 210 21.15 14.19 -3.35
N TRP A 211 20.50 13.27 -2.64
CA TRP A 211 20.01 13.48 -1.28
C TRP A 211 21.20 13.74 -0.36
N ARG A 212 21.27 14.94 0.23
CA ARG A 212 22.28 15.24 1.24
C ARG A 212 21.76 14.87 2.62
N THR A 213 22.61 14.23 3.40
CA THR A 213 22.26 13.86 4.76
C THR A 213 22.00 15.11 5.61
N PRO A 214 21.08 15.07 6.58
CA PRO A 214 20.75 16.22 7.45
C PRO A 214 21.97 16.80 8.19
N HIS A 215 23.02 16.02 8.39
CA HIS A 215 24.28 16.45 9.03
C HIS A 215 25.06 17.51 8.22
N GLU A 216 24.76 17.67 6.94
CA GLU A 216 25.36 18.71 6.12
C GLU A 216 24.66 20.07 6.30
N TYR A 217 23.51 20.13 6.96
CA TYR A 217 22.80 21.35 7.31
C TYR A 217 23.00 21.72 8.78
N GLN A 218 23.27 22.98 9.04
CA GLN A 218 23.62 23.50 10.38
C GLN A 218 22.50 23.38 11.44
N ASN A 219 21.28 22.96 11.08
CA ASN A 219 20.14 22.76 11.95
C ASN A 219 19.39 21.48 11.60
N ALA A 220 19.94 20.33 11.99
CA ALA A 220 19.19 19.08 12.00
C ALA A 220 18.25 19.07 13.21
N GLY A 221 17.00 19.44 13.01
CA GLY A 221 15.96 19.25 14.04
C GLY A 221 15.73 17.75 14.31
N PRO A 222 15.12 17.39 15.45
CA PRO A 222 14.83 15.99 15.75
C PRO A 222 13.87 15.43 14.70
N LEU A 223 14.23 14.30 14.12
CA LEU A 223 13.38 13.57 13.19
C LEU A 223 12.21 12.95 13.94
N LEU A 224 11.00 13.08 13.39
CA LEU A 224 9.82 12.38 13.89
C LEU A 224 9.94 10.88 13.58
N ALA A 225 9.23 10.04 14.33
CA ALA A 225 9.22 8.60 14.09
C ALA A 225 8.82 8.29 12.62
N GLY A 226 9.71 7.62 11.88
CA GLY A 226 9.53 7.30 10.46
C GLY A 226 9.84 8.45 9.50
N GLU A 227 10.24 9.64 9.97
CA GLU A 227 10.67 10.74 9.10
C GLU A 227 12.12 10.54 8.67
N LEU A 228 12.36 10.57 7.35
CA LEU A 228 13.71 10.52 6.77
C LEU A 228 14.38 11.90 6.73
N GLY A 229 13.60 12.96 6.81
CA GLY A 229 14.05 14.34 6.68
C GLY A 229 13.25 15.11 5.65
N ALA A 230 13.66 16.35 5.41
CA ALA A 230 13.05 17.23 4.42
C ALA A 230 14.06 17.55 3.32
N TRP A 231 13.63 17.49 2.06
CA TRP A 231 14.44 17.83 0.91
C TRP A 231 13.58 18.45 -0.20
N GLU A 232 14.08 19.52 -0.82
CA GLU A 232 13.39 20.25 -1.90
C GLU A 232 11.97 20.72 -1.55
N GLY A 233 11.71 20.99 -0.26
CA GLY A 233 10.39 21.41 0.21
C GLY A 233 9.39 20.27 0.43
N VAL A 234 9.88 19.03 0.46
CA VAL A 234 9.11 17.81 0.75
C VAL A 234 9.63 17.16 2.01
N ARG A 235 8.73 16.82 2.93
CA ARG A 235 9.01 16.00 4.11
C ARG A 235 8.69 14.55 3.76
N PHE A 236 9.66 13.67 3.95
CA PHE A 236 9.54 12.24 3.63
C PHE A 236 9.24 11.41 4.87
N ILE A 237 8.19 10.61 4.78
CA ILE A 237 7.79 9.63 5.81
C ILE A 237 7.91 8.24 5.18
N GLU A 238 8.75 7.40 5.80
CA GLU A 238 8.95 6.03 5.33
C GLU A 238 7.91 5.10 5.91
N THR A 239 7.27 4.31 5.06
CA THR A 239 6.33 3.28 5.48
C THR A 239 6.36 2.08 4.54
N PRO A 240 6.45 0.84 5.08
CA PRO A 240 6.38 -0.37 4.27
C PRO A 240 4.97 -0.66 3.73
N ARG A 241 3.98 0.14 4.12
CA ARG A 241 2.57 0.00 3.70
C ARG A 241 2.27 0.62 2.34
N MET A 242 3.27 1.23 1.70
CA MET A 242 3.12 1.77 0.35
C MET A 242 2.79 0.66 -0.65
N THR A 243 1.87 0.94 -1.55
CA THR A 243 1.46 -0.01 -2.59
C THR A 243 2.61 -0.29 -3.53
N ASN A 244 2.90 -1.56 -3.70
CA ASN A 244 3.82 -2.06 -4.72
C ASN A 244 3.14 -3.17 -5.53
N THR A 245 3.44 -3.24 -6.81
CA THR A 245 2.83 -4.22 -7.73
C THR A 245 3.84 -4.68 -8.77
N ASN A 246 3.80 -5.97 -9.11
CA ASN A 246 4.59 -6.55 -10.20
C ASN A 246 3.91 -6.27 -11.55
N THR A 247 3.78 -5.01 -11.92
CA THR A 247 3.09 -4.56 -13.14
C THR A 247 4.00 -3.86 -14.14
N GLY A 248 5.29 -3.72 -13.83
CA GLY A 248 6.28 -3.12 -14.71
C GLY A 248 6.63 -3.98 -15.94
N ALA A 249 7.68 -3.60 -16.63
CA ALA A 249 8.18 -4.32 -17.79
C ALA A 249 8.65 -5.74 -17.42
N ALA A 250 8.50 -6.67 -18.36
CA ALA A 250 9.03 -8.01 -18.21
C ALA A 250 10.57 -7.98 -18.08
N GLN A 251 11.07 -8.77 -17.15
CA GLN A 251 12.51 -8.91 -16.89
C GLN A 251 13.04 -10.20 -17.56
N THR A 252 14.30 -10.50 -17.32
CA THR A 252 14.88 -11.77 -17.78
C THR A 252 14.13 -12.95 -17.16
N ALA A 253 13.76 -13.93 -17.98
CA ALA A 253 13.10 -15.13 -17.50
C ALA A 253 13.95 -15.84 -16.44
N LEU A 254 13.27 -16.36 -15.40
CA LEU A 254 13.90 -17.24 -14.41
C LEU A 254 14.28 -18.58 -15.06
N ALA A 255 15.10 -19.35 -14.36
CA ALA A 255 15.43 -20.70 -14.78
C ALA A 255 14.13 -21.51 -15.00
N THR A 256 14.09 -22.27 -16.08
CA THR A 256 12.95 -23.13 -16.39
C THR A 256 12.84 -24.28 -15.39
N ALA A 257 11.63 -24.66 -15.03
CA ALA A 257 11.37 -25.81 -14.17
C ALA A 257 10.24 -26.67 -14.76
N PRO A 258 10.29 -28.00 -14.60
CA PRO A 258 9.17 -28.85 -14.98
C PRO A 258 7.99 -28.67 -14.00
N ALA A 259 6.78 -28.72 -14.52
CA ALA A 259 5.60 -28.88 -13.68
C ALA A 259 5.57 -30.30 -13.07
N VAL A 260 4.94 -30.43 -11.92
CA VAL A 260 4.61 -31.73 -11.32
C VAL A 260 3.22 -32.19 -11.81
N SER A 261 2.27 -31.23 -11.82
CA SER A 261 0.93 -31.50 -12.35
C SER A 261 0.19 -30.19 -12.67
N GLY A 262 -0.84 -30.30 -13.50
CA GLY A 262 -1.77 -29.22 -13.82
C GLY A 262 -2.84 -29.78 -14.74
N ALA A 263 -4.10 -29.78 -14.28
CA ALA A 263 -5.21 -30.28 -15.07
C ALA A 263 -5.65 -29.29 -16.15
N SER A 264 -6.19 -29.78 -17.25
CA SER A 264 -6.84 -28.97 -18.28
C SER A 264 -8.03 -28.19 -17.67
N GLY A 265 -8.17 -26.94 -18.01
CA GLY A 265 -9.22 -26.06 -17.47
C GLY A 265 -9.01 -25.60 -16.02
N ALA A 266 -7.99 -26.11 -15.30
CA ALA A 266 -7.70 -25.68 -13.95
C ALA A 266 -6.90 -24.36 -13.94
N PHE A 267 -7.10 -23.59 -12.87
CA PHE A 267 -6.32 -22.37 -12.58
C PHE A 267 -5.12 -22.65 -11.68
N THR A 268 -4.69 -23.89 -11.56
CA THR A 268 -3.60 -24.30 -10.69
C THR A 268 -2.56 -25.11 -11.44
N ILE A 269 -1.30 -24.85 -11.12
CA ILE A 269 -0.13 -25.58 -11.61
C ILE A 269 0.71 -25.93 -10.40
N VAL A 270 1.12 -27.18 -10.27
CA VAL A 270 1.96 -27.65 -9.18
C VAL A 270 3.39 -27.82 -9.68
N VAL A 271 4.35 -27.27 -8.94
CA VAL A 271 5.78 -27.38 -9.20
C VAL A 271 6.50 -27.89 -7.95
N ALA A 272 7.71 -28.40 -8.09
CA ALA A 272 8.54 -28.79 -6.95
C ALA A 272 8.89 -27.56 -6.09
N ASN A 273 9.09 -27.76 -4.77
CA ASN A 273 9.57 -26.69 -3.92
C ASN A 273 10.96 -26.21 -4.38
N GLY A 274 11.16 -24.89 -4.39
CA GLY A 274 12.38 -24.28 -4.92
C GLY A 274 12.45 -24.22 -6.44
N ALA A 275 11.40 -24.61 -7.18
CA ALA A 275 11.32 -24.37 -8.63
C ALA A 275 11.57 -22.88 -8.92
N PHE A 276 12.17 -22.59 -10.07
CA PHE A 276 12.57 -21.23 -10.48
C PHE A 276 13.54 -20.54 -9.50
N GLY A 277 14.32 -21.34 -8.73
CA GLY A 277 15.22 -20.82 -7.68
C GLY A 277 14.50 -20.20 -6.48
N GLY A 278 13.19 -20.45 -6.33
CA GLY A 278 12.36 -19.86 -5.27
C GLY A 278 12.04 -18.37 -5.48
N LEU A 279 12.30 -17.81 -6.67
CA LEU A 279 12.19 -16.38 -6.97
C LEU A 279 10.86 -16.00 -7.66
N ALA A 280 9.97 -16.96 -7.92
CA ALA A 280 8.67 -16.67 -8.53
C ALA A 280 7.77 -15.91 -7.55
N GLU A 281 7.15 -14.83 -8.01
CA GLU A 281 6.28 -13.97 -7.21
C GLU A 281 4.87 -13.83 -7.81
N VAL A 282 3.93 -13.37 -6.99
CA VAL A 282 2.59 -13.02 -7.46
C VAL A 282 2.68 -11.83 -8.42
N GLY A 283 2.04 -11.93 -9.58
CA GLY A 283 2.11 -10.95 -10.67
C GLY A 283 3.06 -11.31 -11.80
N ASP A 284 3.96 -12.28 -11.60
CA ASP A 284 4.87 -12.75 -12.65
C ASP A 284 4.13 -13.48 -13.77
N ALA A 285 4.62 -13.34 -14.98
CA ALA A 285 4.09 -14.07 -16.13
C ALA A 285 4.62 -15.51 -16.12
N ILE A 286 3.71 -16.47 -16.35
CA ILE A 286 4.07 -17.88 -16.48
C ILE A 286 3.67 -18.38 -17.87
N SER A 287 4.55 -19.12 -18.50
CA SER A 287 4.35 -19.70 -19.83
C SER A 287 4.89 -21.13 -19.90
N GLY A 288 4.35 -21.89 -20.81
CA GLY A 288 4.71 -23.29 -21.04
C GLY A 288 3.66 -24.01 -21.90
N THR A 289 3.93 -25.24 -22.30
CA THR A 289 2.96 -26.05 -23.07
C THR A 289 1.70 -26.26 -22.22
N ASN A 290 0.54 -25.99 -22.80
CA ASN A 290 -0.77 -26.11 -22.14
C ASN A 290 -1.04 -25.16 -20.99
N VAL A 291 -0.20 -24.16 -20.74
CA VAL A 291 -0.51 -23.04 -19.86
C VAL A 291 -1.39 -22.05 -20.62
N GLY A 292 -2.33 -21.38 -19.92
CA GLY A 292 -3.17 -20.35 -20.53
C GLY A 292 -2.36 -19.20 -21.10
N THR A 293 -2.78 -18.64 -22.22
CA THR A 293 -2.07 -17.53 -22.88
C THR A 293 -2.05 -16.30 -21.98
N SER A 294 -0.87 -15.69 -21.83
CA SER A 294 -0.67 -14.50 -20.96
C SER A 294 -1.05 -14.72 -19.49
N ALA A 295 -0.92 -15.97 -19.00
CA ALA A 295 -1.21 -16.27 -17.59
C ALA A 295 -0.23 -15.55 -16.66
N LEU A 296 -0.78 -15.02 -15.57
CA LEU A 296 -0.03 -14.41 -14.46
C LEU A 296 -0.24 -15.25 -13.20
N ILE A 297 0.77 -15.33 -12.35
CA ILE A 297 0.66 -15.97 -11.05
C ILE A 297 -0.19 -15.05 -10.15
N THR A 298 -1.30 -15.55 -9.63
CA THR A 298 -2.22 -14.80 -8.75
C THR A 298 -2.08 -15.17 -7.28
N ALA A 299 -1.62 -16.40 -6.99
CA ALA A 299 -1.31 -16.83 -5.64
C ALA A 299 -0.25 -17.94 -5.67
N ILE A 300 0.53 -18.03 -4.59
CA ILE A 300 1.55 -19.05 -4.36
C ILE A 300 1.29 -19.71 -3.02
N SER A 301 1.13 -21.03 -3.01
CA SER A 301 0.95 -21.81 -1.78
C SER A 301 2.04 -22.87 -1.69
N VAL A 302 2.92 -22.74 -0.72
CA VAL A 302 4.02 -23.68 -0.48
C VAL A 302 3.54 -24.80 0.43
N GLY A 303 3.54 -26.02 -0.09
CA GLY A 303 3.26 -27.24 0.66
C GLY A 303 4.56 -27.93 1.12
N ALA A 304 4.43 -29.09 1.75
CA ALA A 304 5.58 -29.86 2.29
C ALA A 304 6.60 -30.28 1.21
N SER A 305 6.13 -30.69 0.03
CA SER A 305 6.99 -31.18 -1.06
C SER A 305 6.83 -30.40 -2.37
N ASN A 306 5.72 -29.75 -2.54
CA ASN A 306 5.37 -29.04 -3.77
C ASN A 306 4.79 -27.67 -3.50
N THR A 307 5.00 -26.76 -4.44
CA THR A 307 4.40 -25.42 -4.44
C THR A 307 3.28 -25.38 -5.47
N THR A 308 2.10 -24.91 -5.08
CA THR A 308 0.97 -24.69 -5.97
C THR A 308 0.93 -23.24 -6.41
N LEU A 309 1.00 -23.02 -7.71
CA LEU A 309 0.85 -21.71 -8.35
C LEU A 309 -0.59 -21.58 -8.83
N THR A 310 -1.31 -20.56 -8.38
CA THR A 310 -2.61 -20.21 -8.95
C THR A 310 -2.38 -19.19 -10.06
N VAL A 311 -3.03 -19.40 -11.21
CA VAL A 311 -2.83 -18.58 -12.41
C VAL A 311 -4.10 -17.84 -12.80
N SER A 312 -3.95 -16.69 -13.46
CA SER A 312 -5.06 -15.81 -13.85
C SER A 312 -5.90 -16.37 -15.01
N VAL A 313 -5.34 -17.27 -15.81
CA VAL A 313 -5.98 -17.89 -16.97
C VAL A 313 -5.92 -19.40 -16.83
N ALA A 314 -7.03 -20.07 -17.10
CA ALA A 314 -7.11 -21.53 -17.02
C ALA A 314 -6.13 -22.21 -17.99
N ASN A 315 -5.58 -23.36 -17.58
CA ASN A 315 -4.71 -24.17 -18.41
C ASN A 315 -5.46 -24.61 -19.68
N SER A 316 -4.85 -24.43 -20.85
CA SER A 316 -5.42 -24.78 -22.15
C SER A 316 -5.45 -26.30 -22.40
N GLY A 317 -4.68 -27.06 -21.64
CA GLY A 317 -4.60 -28.50 -21.64
C GLY A 317 -3.95 -29.03 -20.37
N THR A 318 -3.72 -30.35 -20.30
CA THR A 318 -2.98 -30.93 -19.16
C THR A 318 -1.52 -30.51 -19.23
N VAL A 319 -1.07 -29.73 -18.23
CA VAL A 319 0.32 -29.24 -18.15
C VAL A 319 1.28 -30.37 -17.90
N GLY A 320 0.88 -31.39 -17.11
CA GLY A 320 1.68 -32.60 -16.85
C GLY A 320 3.07 -32.26 -16.30
N THR A 321 4.11 -32.84 -16.93
CA THR A 321 5.52 -32.58 -16.61
C THR A 321 6.18 -31.60 -17.59
N ASN A 322 5.40 -30.78 -18.29
CA ASN A 322 5.91 -29.81 -19.25
C ASN A 322 6.81 -28.76 -18.56
N THR A 323 7.81 -28.34 -19.31
CA THR A 323 8.70 -27.27 -18.86
C THR A 323 7.95 -25.93 -18.81
N LEU A 324 8.07 -25.25 -17.69
CA LEU A 324 7.49 -23.94 -17.45
C LEU A 324 8.59 -22.89 -17.41
N THR A 325 8.24 -21.70 -17.84
CA THR A 325 9.09 -20.50 -17.75
C THR A 325 8.33 -19.43 -17.01
N VAL A 326 8.92 -18.91 -15.95
CA VAL A 326 8.40 -17.75 -15.22
C VAL A 326 9.22 -16.53 -15.63
N THR A 327 8.52 -15.47 -16.04
CA THR A 327 9.13 -14.19 -16.43
C THR A 327 8.70 -13.14 -15.40
N PRO A 328 9.61 -12.72 -14.50
CA PRO A 328 9.31 -11.69 -13.53
C PRO A 328 8.96 -10.38 -14.21
N LYS A 329 8.14 -9.59 -13.55
CA LYS A 329 7.90 -8.19 -13.92
C LYS A 329 8.62 -7.26 -12.96
N ALA A 330 9.02 -6.09 -13.44
CA ALA A 330 9.57 -5.08 -12.57
C ALA A 330 8.53 -4.66 -11.52
N ARG A 331 8.95 -4.59 -10.27
CA ARG A 331 8.10 -4.15 -9.17
C ARG A 331 7.97 -2.63 -9.23
N VAL A 332 6.74 -2.13 -9.33
CA VAL A 332 6.42 -0.71 -9.39
C VAL A 332 5.95 -0.27 -8.01
N TYR A 333 6.62 0.71 -7.45
CA TYR A 333 6.29 1.33 -6.17
C TYR A 333 5.54 2.64 -6.38
N ASN A 334 4.48 2.85 -5.61
CA ASN A 334 3.81 4.14 -5.57
C ASN A 334 4.45 5.03 -4.50
N THR A 335 4.63 6.30 -4.81
CA THR A 335 5.07 7.34 -3.88
C THR A 335 4.06 8.47 -3.92
N TYR A 336 3.54 8.90 -2.78
CA TYR A 336 2.58 9.99 -2.70
C TYR A 336 3.29 11.27 -2.32
N VAL A 337 2.95 12.36 -2.99
CA VAL A 337 3.39 13.72 -2.61
C VAL A 337 2.13 14.57 -2.46
N LEU A 338 1.83 15.00 -1.25
CA LEU A 338 0.55 15.56 -0.85
C LEU A 338 0.72 16.99 -0.33
N GLY A 339 -0.17 17.87 -0.76
CA GLY A 339 -0.29 19.22 -0.24
C GLY A 339 -1.38 19.33 0.83
N GLN A 340 -1.77 20.56 1.15
CA GLN A 340 -2.90 20.84 2.01
C GLN A 340 -4.20 20.45 1.30
N GLN A 341 -5.17 19.91 2.05
CA GLN A 341 -6.48 19.49 1.52
C GLN A 341 -6.43 18.43 0.40
N ALA A 342 -5.33 17.69 0.30
CA ALA A 342 -5.20 16.64 -0.71
C ALA A 342 -6.15 15.46 -0.47
N LEU A 343 -6.54 15.23 0.78
CA LEU A 343 -7.39 14.14 1.22
C LEU A 343 -8.36 14.64 2.29
N ALA A 344 -9.64 14.34 2.14
CA ALA A 344 -10.66 14.65 3.15
C ALA A 344 -11.36 13.36 3.60
N GLU A 345 -11.59 13.25 4.90
CA GLU A 345 -12.31 12.14 5.53
C GLU A 345 -13.59 12.66 6.17
N ALA A 346 -14.72 12.07 5.81
CA ALA A 346 -16.00 12.32 6.45
C ALA A 346 -16.24 11.26 7.55
N VAL A 347 -16.38 11.70 8.79
CA VAL A 347 -16.54 10.80 9.95
C VAL A 347 -17.86 11.10 10.64
N TRP A 348 -18.75 10.10 10.75
CA TRP A 348 -19.99 10.20 11.53
C TRP A 348 -19.82 9.65 12.95
N LYS A 349 -19.15 8.51 13.06
CA LYS A 349 -18.80 7.89 14.35
C LYS A 349 -17.36 7.41 14.27
N GLU A 350 -16.54 7.83 15.24
CA GLU A 350 -15.17 7.30 15.33
C GLU A 350 -15.19 5.81 15.65
N PRO A 351 -14.18 5.05 15.19
CA PRO A 351 -14.05 3.64 15.47
C PRO A 351 -14.05 3.35 16.97
N GLY A 352 -14.82 2.36 17.38
CA GLY A 352 -14.91 1.91 18.77
C GLY A 352 -15.02 0.39 18.85
N ILE A 353 -14.64 -0.19 19.99
CA ILE A 353 -14.87 -1.59 20.33
C ILE A 353 -16.05 -1.61 21.30
N GLU A 354 -17.08 -2.39 20.99
CA GLU A 354 -18.26 -2.60 21.82
C GLU A 354 -18.29 -4.02 22.37
#